data_329d9bc883d05b309b9627cdc6c4f162
#
_entry.id   329d9bc883d05b309b9627cdc6c4f162
#
_cell.length_a   1.000
_cell.length_b   1.000
_cell.length_c   1.000
_cell.angle_alpha   90.00
_cell.angle_beta   90.00
_cell.angle_gamma   90.00
#
_symmetry.space_group_name_H-M   'P 1'
#
loop_
_entity.id
_entity.type
_entity.pdbx_description
1 polymer ?
#
loop_
_entity_poly.entity_id
_entity_poly.type
_entity_poly.pdbx_seq_one_letter_code
_entity_poly.pdbx_strand_id
1 'polypeptide(L)'
;MPMEDGSKRGTFRSYTFFVQANHFNAYNITFENSAGFGKKVGQAIAVYAEGDDLVFKNCHMLGHQDTLFTGPLPMKEKQPGGFVGPTEFAPRIPGRQLYEDCFISGEVDFIFGSAICYFKNCELYALNRNETINSYYTAPSTYEGQKYGYVFESCSFSGNCPPRTTMLSRPWRIYAK
;
A
#
# COMPACT_ATOMS: atom_id res chain seq x y z
N MET A 1 -11.47 -14.53 -3.25
CA MET A 1 -12.00 -15.46 -4.28
C MET A 1 -10.85 -16.22 -4.91
N PRO A 2 -10.97 -17.50 -5.18
CA PRO A 2 -9.99 -18.22 -5.99
C PRO A 2 -9.99 -17.69 -7.44
N MET A 3 -8.90 -17.91 -8.16
CA MET A 3 -8.84 -17.71 -9.60
C MET A 3 -9.64 -18.80 -10.32
N GLU A 4 -9.92 -18.63 -11.62
CA GLU A 4 -10.62 -19.64 -12.43
C GLU A 4 -9.94 -21.02 -12.45
N ASP A 5 -8.59 -21.02 -12.32
CA ASP A 5 -7.77 -22.24 -12.21
C ASP A 5 -7.74 -22.85 -10.80
N GLY A 6 -8.52 -22.32 -9.86
CA GLY A 6 -8.57 -22.77 -8.45
C GLY A 6 -7.43 -22.27 -7.58
N SER A 7 -6.43 -21.58 -8.14
CA SER A 7 -5.31 -21.02 -7.36
C SER A 7 -5.76 -19.85 -6.48
N LYS A 8 -4.96 -19.53 -5.45
CA LYS A 8 -5.17 -18.30 -4.67
C LYS A 8 -4.83 -17.08 -5.53
N ARG A 9 -5.66 -16.05 -5.45
CA ARG A 9 -5.41 -14.78 -6.18
C ARG A 9 -4.05 -14.16 -5.82
N GLY A 10 -3.66 -14.22 -4.56
CA GLY A 10 -2.45 -13.56 -4.05
C GLY A 10 -2.61 -12.03 -3.95
N THR A 11 -1.66 -11.39 -3.25
CA THR A 11 -1.70 -9.96 -2.98
C THR A 11 -1.72 -9.14 -4.27
N PHE A 12 -0.76 -9.37 -5.15
CA PHE A 12 -0.50 -8.50 -6.30
C PHE A 12 -1.43 -8.73 -7.50
N ARG A 13 -2.42 -9.60 -7.37
CA ARG A 13 -3.52 -9.79 -8.33
C ARG A 13 -4.88 -9.37 -7.75
N SER A 14 -4.90 -8.81 -6.53
CA SER A 14 -6.14 -8.46 -5.82
C SER A 14 -6.60 -7.02 -6.02
N TYR A 15 -5.86 -6.23 -6.77
CA TYR A 15 -6.09 -4.80 -6.94
C TYR A 15 -7.45 -4.48 -7.59
N THR A 16 -8.05 -3.37 -7.18
CA THR A 16 -9.18 -2.76 -7.85
C THR A 16 -8.71 -1.85 -8.98
N PHE A 17 -7.69 -1.05 -8.72
CA PHE A 17 -7.08 -0.16 -9.71
C PHE A 17 -5.57 -0.43 -9.81
N PHE A 18 -5.07 -0.49 -11.04
CA PHE A 18 -3.65 -0.68 -11.34
C PHE A 18 -3.17 0.41 -12.29
N VAL A 19 -2.07 1.05 -11.93
CA VAL A 19 -1.34 1.95 -12.80
C VAL A 19 0.15 1.60 -12.80
N GLN A 20 0.69 1.41 -14.00
CA GLN A 20 2.13 1.31 -14.27
C GLN A 20 2.46 2.31 -15.37
N ALA A 21 2.86 3.52 -14.97
CA ALA A 21 3.06 4.63 -15.88
C ALA A 21 4.02 5.66 -15.27
N ASN A 22 4.49 6.59 -16.11
CA ASN A 22 5.12 7.82 -15.64
C ASN A 22 4.18 9.00 -15.92
N HIS A 23 4.28 10.05 -15.12
CA HIS A 23 3.48 11.28 -15.26
C HIS A 23 1.96 11.04 -15.20
N PHE A 24 1.53 10.09 -14.37
CA PHE A 24 0.10 9.82 -14.18
C PHE A 24 -0.49 10.73 -13.11
N ASN A 25 -1.69 11.23 -13.35
CA ASN A 25 -2.42 12.07 -12.41
C ASN A 25 -3.85 11.56 -12.18
N ALA A 26 -4.27 11.48 -10.93
CA ALA A 26 -5.64 11.19 -10.53
C ALA A 26 -6.16 12.26 -9.57
N TYR A 27 -7.37 12.75 -9.81
CA TYR A 27 -8.00 13.81 -9.02
C TYR A 27 -9.44 13.45 -8.67
N ASN A 28 -9.83 13.65 -7.41
CA ASN A 28 -11.22 13.54 -6.96
C ASN A 28 -11.84 12.16 -7.22
N ILE A 29 -11.07 11.08 -7.03
CA ILE A 29 -11.51 9.70 -7.29
C ILE A 29 -11.50 8.93 -5.98
N THR A 30 -12.51 8.07 -5.79
CA THR A 30 -12.52 7.04 -4.76
C THR A 30 -12.17 5.70 -5.37
N PHE A 31 -11.12 5.08 -4.86
CA PHE A 31 -10.71 3.71 -5.16
C PHE A 31 -11.02 2.84 -3.95
N GLU A 32 -11.81 1.80 -4.12
CA GLU A 32 -12.20 0.91 -3.03
C GLU A 32 -11.94 -0.55 -3.39
N ASN A 33 -11.35 -1.30 -2.44
CA ASN A 33 -11.38 -2.75 -2.45
C ASN A 33 -12.30 -3.24 -1.33
N SER A 34 -13.51 -3.61 -1.70
CA SER A 34 -14.58 -4.03 -0.80
C SER A 34 -14.53 -5.52 -0.41
N ALA A 35 -13.40 -6.20 -0.60
CA ALA A 35 -13.27 -7.62 -0.23
C ALA A 35 -13.50 -7.88 1.27
N GLY A 36 -13.24 -6.88 2.12
CA GLY A 36 -13.50 -6.92 3.56
C GLY A 36 -12.27 -7.25 4.40
N PHE A 37 -12.50 -7.57 5.66
CA PHE A 37 -11.45 -7.70 6.69
C PHE A 37 -10.36 -8.69 6.32
N GLY A 38 -9.09 -8.27 6.47
CA GLY A 38 -7.91 -9.06 6.15
C GLY A 38 -7.85 -10.41 6.87
N LYS A 39 -8.38 -10.51 8.09
CA LYS A 39 -8.50 -11.79 8.83
C LYS A 39 -9.31 -12.85 8.07
N LYS A 40 -10.26 -12.44 7.23
CA LYS A 40 -11.12 -13.36 6.45
C LYS A 40 -10.62 -13.56 5.03
N VAL A 41 -10.15 -12.49 4.38
CA VAL A 41 -9.86 -12.49 2.94
C VAL A 41 -8.37 -12.40 2.61
N GLY A 42 -7.52 -12.03 3.58
CA GLY A 42 -6.11 -11.75 3.37
C GLY A 42 -5.88 -10.34 2.82
N GLN A 43 -4.80 -10.17 2.08
CA GLN A 43 -4.42 -8.92 1.43
C GLN A 43 -5.35 -8.59 0.26
N ALA A 44 -5.74 -7.32 0.14
CA ALA A 44 -6.65 -6.87 -0.92
C ALA A 44 -6.38 -5.40 -1.27
N ILE A 45 -5.64 -5.18 -2.37
CA ILE A 45 -5.16 -3.87 -2.80
C ILE A 45 -6.31 -3.05 -3.43
N ALA A 46 -6.53 -1.83 -2.96
CA ALA A 46 -7.41 -0.88 -3.64
C ALA A 46 -6.67 -0.19 -4.80
N VAL A 47 -5.45 0.32 -4.52
CA VAL A 47 -4.60 0.99 -5.51
C VAL A 47 -3.25 0.31 -5.60
N TYR A 48 -2.89 -0.17 -6.77
CA TYR A 48 -1.56 -0.64 -7.13
C TYR A 48 -0.90 0.43 -8.00
N ALA A 49 0.04 1.19 -7.44
CA ALA A 49 0.71 2.30 -8.12
C ALA A 49 2.20 2.01 -8.31
N GLU A 50 2.66 1.94 -9.56
CA GLU A 50 4.07 1.75 -9.89
C GLU A 50 4.47 2.70 -11.04
N GLY A 51 5.59 3.39 -10.88
CA GLY A 51 6.12 4.33 -11.85
C GLY A 51 6.65 5.60 -11.20
N ASP A 52 7.13 6.52 -12.03
CA ASP A 52 7.71 7.80 -11.60
C ASP A 52 6.78 8.97 -11.91
N ASP A 53 6.76 9.95 -11.02
CA ASP A 53 5.96 11.17 -11.13
C ASP A 53 4.45 10.87 -11.18
N LEU A 54 3.99 10.05 -10.22
CA LEU A 54 2.56 9.78 -10.02
C LEU A 54 1.99 10.78 -9.02
N VAL A 55 0.82 11.35 -9.33
CA VAL A 55 0.12 12.30 -8.47
C VAL A 55 -1.30 11.82 -8.21
N PHE A 56 -1.64 11.70 -6.94
CA PHE A 56 -3.01 11.48 -6.46
C PHE A 56 -3.40 12.65 -5.58
N LYS A 57 -4.42 13.40 -5.99
CA LYS A 57 -4.87 14.58 -5.24
C LYS A 57 -6.36 14.53 -4.97
N ASN A 58 -6.74 14.80 -3.71
CA ASN A 58 -8.12 14.74 -3.24
C ASN A 58 -8.78 13.38 -3.59
N CYS A 59 -8.03 12.30 -3.39
CA CYS A 59 -8.48 10.94 -3.66
C CYS A 59 -8.76 10.19 -2.37
N HIS A 60 -9.73 9.27 -2.40
CA HIS A 60 -9.97 8.32 -1.32
C HIS A 60 -9.48 6.94 -1.73
N MET A 61 -8.71 6.28 -0.87
CA MET A 61 -8.24 4.91 -1.05
C MET A 61 -8.75 4.07 0.11
N LEU A 62 -9.78 3.26 -0.16
CA LEU A 62 -10.53 2.53 0.85
C LEU A 62 -10.25 1.05 0.73
N GLY A 63 -9.84 0.43 1.84
CA GLY A 63 -9.56 -1.00 1.90
C GLY A 63 -9.39 -1.47 3.33
N HIS A 64 -8.81 -2.64 3.46
CA HIS A 64 -8.54 -3.27 4.73
C HIS A 64 -7.04 -3.58 4.86
N GLN A 65 -6.62 -4.84 4.74
CA GLN A 65 -5.20 -5.18 4.72
C GLN A 65 -4.60 -4.88 3.34
N ASP A 66 -3.45 -4.17 3.30
CA ASP A 66 -2.70 -3.87 2.08
C ASP A 66 -3.45 -2.94 1.08
N THR A 67 -4.06 -1.85 1.55
CA THR A 67 -4.90 -0.97 0.72
C THR A 67 -4.17 -0.30 -0.43
N LEU A 68 -3.00 0.31 -0.17
CA LEU A 68 -2.20 1.04 -1.15
C LEU A 68 -0.82 0.39 -1.31
N PHE A 69 -0.56 -0.17 -2.48
CA PHE A 69 0.77 -0.62 -2.87
C PHE A 69 1.49 0.47 -3.68
N THR A 70 2.69 0.84 -3.22
CA THR A 70 3.56 1.83 -3.86
C THR A 70 4.78 1.12 -4.43
N GLY A 71 4.65 0.62 -5.66
CA GLY A 71 5.72 -0.13 -6.35
C GLY A 71 7.02 0.64 -6.49
N PRO A 72 8.11 -0.06 -6.80
CA PRO A 72 8.14 -1.43 -7.28
C PRO A 72 8.10 -2.47 -6.14
N LEU A 73 7.96 -3.74 -6.56
CA LEU A 73 8.13 -4.89 -5.67
C LEU A 73 9.55 -4.94 -5.07
N PRO A 74 9.74 -5.52 -3.89
CA PRO A 74 11.08 -5.71 -3.32
C PRO A 74 12.00 -6.51 -4.25
N MET A 75 13.33 -6.37 -4.05
CA MET A 75 14.34 -7.03 -4.89
C MET A 75 14.21 -8.55 -4.92
N LYS A 76 13.76 -9.17 -3.82
CA LYS A 76 13.58 -10.64 -3.72
C LYS A 76 12.27 -10.98 -3.04
N GLU A 77 11.59 -12.00 -3.52
CA GLU A 77 10.45 -12.58 -2.83
C GLU A 77 10.86 -13.37 -1.57
N LYS A 78 9.96 -13.46 -0.58
CA LYS A 78 10.18 -14.29 0.62
C LYS A 78 9.81 -15.75 0.38
N GLN A 79 8.84 -15.96 -0.48
CA GLN A 79 8.30 -17.28 -0.81
C GLN A 79 8.16 -17.37 -2.33
N PRO A 80 8.46 -18.52 -2.94
CA PRO A 80 8.26 -18.72 -4.36
C PRO A 80 6.82 -18.37 -4.80
N GLY A 81 6.69 -17.57 -5.86
CA GLY A 81 5.41 -17.08 -6.36
C GLY A 81 4.76 -16.00 -5.52
N GLY A 82 5.47 -15.43 -4.55
CA GLY A 82 4.95 -14.35 -3.69
C GLY A 82 4.69 -13.03 -4.41
N PHE A 83 5.28 -12.85 -5.60
CA PHE A 83 5.16 -11.62 -6.41
C PHE A 83 4.33 -11.80 -7.70
N VAL A 84 3.67 -12.94 -7.87
CA VAL A 84 2.85 -13.17 -9.05
C VAL A 84 1.82 -12.05 -9.22
N GLY A 85 1.97 -11.27 -10.28
CA GLY A 85 1.16 -10.08 -10.55
C GLY A 85 1.65 -9.31 -11.78
N PRO A 86 1.07 -8.14 -12.07
CA PRO A 86 1.31 -7.42 -13.32
C PRO A 86 2.75 -6.94 -13.49
N THR A 87 3.47 -6.68 -12.40
CA THR A 87 4.86 -6.17 -12.44
C THR A 87 5.88 -7.16 -11.88
N GLU A 88 5.55 -8.46 -11.85
CA GLU A 88 6.43 -9.50 -11.34
C GLU A 88 7.84 -9.44 -11.92
N PHE A 89 7.94 -9.21 -13.23
CA PHE A 89 9.21 -9.16 -13.98
C PHE A 89 9.65 -7.72 -14.34
N ALA A 90 8.94 -6.70 -13.85
CA ALA A 90 9.30 -5.32 -14.11
C ALA A 90 10.63 -4.92 -13.42
N PRO A 91 11.37 -3.95 -13.96
CA PRO A 91 12.56 -3.41 -13.31
C PRO A 91 12.24 -2.86 -11.91
N ARG A 92 13.13 -3.11 -10.95
CA ARG A 92 12.99 -2.64 -9.57
C ARG A 92 13.54 -1.23 -9.42
N ILE A 93 12.87 -0.26 -10.06
CA ILE A 93 13.28 1.15 -10.09
C ILE A 93 12.29 1.96 -9.24
N PRO A 94 12.68 2.43 -8.04
CA PRO A 94 11.80 3.25 -7.21
C PRO A 94 11.45 4.57 -7.90
N GLY A 95 10.16 4.79 -8.11
CA GLY A 95 9.65 6.05 -8.64
C GLY A 95 9.20 6.99 -7.52
N ARG A 96 8.91 8.23 -7.89
CA ARG A 96 8.38 9.28 -7.01
C ARG A 96 6.87 9.32 -7.11
N GLN A 97 6.20 9.38 -5.96
CA GLN A 97 4.74 9.42 -5.90
C GLN A 97 4.32 10.49 -4.89
N LEU A 98 3.39 11.35 -5.29
CA LEU A 98 2.77 12.37 -4.46
C LEU A 98 1.31 11.99 -4.16
N TYR A 99 0.97 12.02 -2.89
CA TYR A 99 -0.39 11.92 -2.36
C TYR A 99 -0.70 13.21 -1.63
N GLU A 100 -1.58 14.04 -2.17
CA GLU A 100 -1.95 15.34 -1.59
C GLU A 100 -3.44 15.38 -1.30
N ASP A 101 -3.80 15.84 -0.10
CA ASP A 101 -5.20 15.99 0.34
C ASP A 101 -6.00 14.66 0.22
N CYS A 102 -5.34 13.51 0.45
CA CYS A 102 -5.95 12.20 0.29
C CYS A 102 -6.44 11.62 1.63
N PHE A 103 -7.49 10.80 1.55
CA PHE A 103 -7.96 9.95 2.64
C PHE A 103 -7.60 8.50 2.32
N ILE A 104 -6.84 7.84 3.21
CA ILE A 104 -6.38 6.46 3.00
C ILE A 104 -6.75 5.65 4.24
N SER A 105 -7.58 4.63 4.08
CA SER A 105 -8.02 3.78 5.19
C SER A 105 -7.61 2.33 5.02
N GLY A 106 -7.31 1.68 6.16
CA GLY A 106 -6.99 0.27 6.17
C GLY A 106 -6.69 -0.28 7.55
N GLU A 107 -6.30 -1.54 7.57
CA GLU A 107 -5.96 -2.29 8.79
C GLU A 107 -4.45 -2.46 8.92
N VAL A 108 -3.94 -3.59 8.45
CA VAL A 108 -2.53 -3.97 8.55
C VAL A 108 -1.82 -3.61 7.26
N ASP A 109 -0.65 -2.95 7.41
CA ASP A 109 0.26 -2.66 6.30
C ASP A 109 -0.44 -1.91 5.15
N PHE A 110 -1.40 -1.04 5.49
CA PHE A 110 -2.31 -0.52 4.47
C PHE A 110 -1.69 0.49 3.51
N ILE A 111 -0.44 0.96 3.78
CA ILE A 111 0.43 1.62 2.81
C ILE A 111 1.74 0.85 2.79
N PHE A 112 2.07 0.20 1.68
CA PHE A 112 3.26 -0.64 1.60
C PHE A 112 3.94 -0.58 0.24
N GLY A 113 5.25 -0.82 0.19
CA GLY A 113 6.02 -0.82 -1.04
C GLY A 113 7.37 -0.13 -0.94
N SER A 114 7.98 0.16 -2.10
CA SER A 114 9.38 0.61 -2.19
C SER A 114 9.55 2.00 -2.82
N ALA A 115 8.46 2.66 -3.25
CA ALA A 115 8.54 3.96 -3.89
C ALA A 115 9.05 5.07 -2.96
N ILE A 116 9.48 6.17 -3.54
CA ILE A 116 9.72 7.43 -2.84
C ILE A 116 8.39 8.16 -2.78
N CYS A 117 7.71 8.11 -1.64
CA CYS A 117 6.37 8.69 -1.50
C CYS A 117 6.39 9.94 -0.62
N TYR A 118 5.68 10.95 -1.07
CA TYR A 118 5.41 12.15 -0.31
C TYR A 118 3.90 12.27 -0.08
N PHE A 119 3.50 12.13 1.17
CA PHE A 119 2.14 12.32 1.64
C PHE A 119 2.02 13.71 2.25
N LYS A 120 1.14 14.53 1.70
CA LYS A 120 0.93 15.91 2.13
C LYS A 120 -0.53 16.17 2.45
N ASN A 121 -0.81 16.69 3.66
CA ASN A 121 -2.18 16.97 4.13
C ASN A 121 -3.12 15.77 4.06
N CYS A 122 -2.60 14.55 4.18
CA CYS A 122 -3.42 13.34 4.09
C CYS A 122 -3.98 12.94 5.46
N GLU A 123 -5.15 12.32 5.44
CA GLU A 123 -5.66 11.56 6.59
C GLU A 123 -5.44 10.07 6.35
N LEU A 124 -4.73 9.43 7.29
CA LEU A 124 -4.45 8.01 7.32
C LEU A 124 -5.30 7.38 8.43
N TYR A 125 -6.32 6.61 8.06
CA TYR A 125 -7.36 6.15 8.98
C TYR A 125 -7.26 4.65 9.27
N ALA A 126 -6.89 4.30 10.51
CA ALA A 126 -6.75 2.91 10.95
C ALA A 126 -8.09 2.29 11.33
N LEU A 127 -8.41 1.14 10.75
CA LEU A 127 -9.62 0.36 11.01
C LEU A 127 -9.41 -0.62 12.16
N ASN A 128 -10.36 -0.64 13.10
CA ASN A 128 -10.37 -1.55 14.23
C ASN A 128 -10.69 -2.99 13.80
N ARG A 129 -9.83 -3.95 14.15
CA ARG A 129 -10.00 -5.39 13.90
C ARG A 129 -10.39 -6.19 15.13
N ASN A 130 -10.50 -5.54 16.31
CA ASN A 130 -10.65 -6.18 17.62
C ASN A 130 -9.49 -7.15 17.95
N GLU A 131 -8.25 -6.71 17.67
CA GLU A 131 -7.02 -7.45 17.95
C GLU A 131 -6.12 -6.66 18.94
N THR A 132 -5.14 -7.31 19.53
CA THR A 132 -4.17 -6.63 20.42
C THR A 132 -3.42 -5.51 19.70
N ILE A 133 -3.00 -5.75 18.44
CA ILE A 133 -2.51 -4.73 17.51
C ILE A 133 -3.52 -4.66 16.38
N ASN A 134 -4.21 -3.55 16.27
CA ASN A 134 -5.26 -3.37 15.29
C ASN A 134 -4.75 -2.94 13.92
N SER A 135 -3.72 -2.12 13.88
CA SER A 135 -3.25 -1.57 12.60
C SER A 135 -1.76 -1.30 12.60
N TYR A 136 -1.18 -1.43 11.41
CA TYR A 136 0.08 -0.82 11.01
C TYR A 136 -0.21 0.12 9.84
N TYR A 137 0.01 1.43 10.02
CA TYR A 137 -0.23 2.41 8.95
C TYR A 137 0.64 2.10 7.74
N THR A 138 1.91 1.75 7.97
CA THR A 138 2.84 1.51 6.85
C THR A 138 3.67 0.24 7.01
N ALA A 139 4.06 -0.33 5.85
CA ALA A 139 5.01 -1.42 5.74
C ALA A 139 6.00 -1.16 4.59
N PRO A 140 6.93 -0.22 4.75
CA PRO A 140 7.86 0.13 3.68
C PRO A 140 8.86 -0.99 3.40
N SER A 141 9.33 -1.04 2.15
CA SER A 141 10.41 -1.91 1.70
C SER A 141 11.48 -1.11 0.93
N THR A 142 11.81 0.06 1.43
CA THR A 142 12.84 0.97 0.89
C THR A 142 14.13 0.21 0.58
N TYR A 143 14.70 0.41 -0.60
CA TYR A 143 15.91 -0.29 -1.01
C TYR A 143 17.16 0.24 -0.30
N GLU A 144 18.18 -0.60 -0.19
CA GLU A 144 19.49 -0.17 0.27
C GLU A 144 20.03 0.95 -0.64
N GLY A 145 20.54 2.02 -0.02
CA GLY A 145 21.06 3.19 -0.74
C GLY A 145 19.99 4.15 -1.27
N GLN A 146 18.71 3.81 -1.22
CA GLN A 146 17.65 4.76 -1.53
C GLN A 146 17.63 5.87 -0.48
N LYS A 147 17.70 7.13 -0.93
CA LYS A 147 17.83 8.29 -0.04
C LYS A 147 16.57 8.58 0.76
N TYR A 148 15.40 8.41 0.14
CA TYR A 148 14.09 8.69 0.74
C TYR A 148 13.17 7.50 0.62
N GLY A 149 12.33 7.28 1.63
CA GLY A 149 11.21 6.36 1.63
C GLY A 149 9.89 7.12 1.66
N TYR A 150 9.10 6.92 2.73
CA TYR A 150 7.84 7.62 2.95
C TYR A 150 8.06 8.87 3.79
N VAL A 151 7.59 10.01 3.30
CA VAL A 151 7.60 11.29 4.00
C VAL A 151 6.17 11.74 4.22
N PHE A 152 5.82 12.11 5.44
CA PHE A 152 4.50 12.61 5.82
C PHE A 152 4.63 14.06 6.30
N GLU A 153 3.95 14.98 5.60
CA GLU A 153 3.90 16.39 5.96
C GLU A 153 2.45 16.80 6.22
N SER A 154 2.20 17.38 7.38
CA SER A 154 0.87 17.86 7.79
C SER A 154 -0.21 16.78 7.70
N CYS A 155 0.17 15.50 7.88
CA CYS A 155 -0.75 14.37 7.84
C CYS A 155 -1.32 14.07 9.23
N SER A 156 -2.57 13.59 9.27
CA SER A 156 -3.19 13.06 10.47
C SER A 156 -3.19 11.53 10.45
N PHE A 157 -2.82 10.93 11.58
CA PHE A 157 -2.90 9.50 11.82
C PHE A 157 -4.08 9.26 12.77
N SER A 158 -5.23 8.89 12.21
CA SER A 158 -6.51 8.74 12.90
C SER A 158 -7.02 7.30 12.86
N GLY A 159 -8.19 7.03 13.39
CA GLY A 159 -8.82 5.72 13.30
C GLY A 159 -9.91 5.50 14.35
N ASN A 160 -10.56 4.35 14.28
CA ASN A 160 -11.54 3.89 15.28
C ASN A 160 -10.98 2.77 16.19
N CYS A 161 -9.66 2.63 16.23
CA CYS A 161 -8.96 1.67 17.07
C CYS A 161 -8.91 2.13 18.54
N PRO A 162 -8.94 1.20 19.51
CA PRO A 162 -8.65 1.53 20.90
C PRO A 162 -7.26 2.17 21.05
N PRO A 163 -7.05 3.02 22.05
CA PRO A 163 -5.74 3.65 22.29
C PRO A 163 -4.62 2.62 22.44
N ARG A 164 -3.43 2.93 21.89
CA ARG A 164 -2.21 2.11 21.96
C ARG A 164 -2.29 0.76 21.22
N THR A 165 -3.21 0.61 20.28
CA THR A 165 -3.35 -0.60 19.47
C THR A 165 -2.99 -0.40 18.00
N THR A 166 -2.48 0.78 17.65
CA THR A 166 -2.01 1.12 16.31
C THR A 166 -0.52 1.41 16.32
N MET A 167 0.18 0.97 15.30
CA MET A 167 1.61 1.19 15.12
C MET A 167 1.84 2.01 13.85
N LEU A 168 2.76 2.98 13.91
CA LEU A 168 3.08 3.81 12.75
C LEU A 168 3.61 2.98 11.59
N SER A 169 4.51 2.06 11.88
CA SER A 169 5.17 1.28 10.83
C SER A 169 5.70 -0.05 11.35
N ARG A 170 5.78 -1.02 10.44
CA ARG A 170 6.68 -2.16 10.53
C ARG A 170 7.33 -2.40 9.17
N PRO A 171 8.65 -2.60 9.07
CA PRO A 171 9.28 -2.79 7.77
C PRO A 171 8.83 -4.12 7.14
N TRP A 172 8.33 -4.05 5.90
CA TRP A 172 8.06 -5.26 5.12
C TRP A 172 9.36 -5.98 4.75
N ARG A 173 10.40 -5.19 4.47
CA ARG A 173 11.76 -5.67 4.21
C ARG A 173 12.77 -4.87 5.04
N ILE A 174 13.77 -5.58 5.54
CA ILE A 174 14.98 -4.95 6.07
C ILE A 174 15.84 -4.60 4.86
N TYR A 175 16.54 -3.46 4.92
CA TYR A 175 17.55 -3.12 3.95
C TYR A 175 18.42 -4.32 3.65
N ALA A 176 18.49 -4.70 2.39
CA ALA A 176 19.47 -5.69 1.96
C ALA A 176 20.85 -5.06 2.09
N LYS A 177 21.55 -5.38 3.17
CA LYS A 177 22.98 -5.10 3.31
C LYS A 177 23.77 -6.25 2.80
#